data_c83a7476f8d9e22684046f782477128b
#
_entry.id   c83a7476f8d9e22684046f782477128b
#
_cell.length_a   1.000
_cell.length_b   1.000
_cell.length_c   1.000
_cell.angle_alpha   90.00
_cell.angle_beta   90.00
_cell.angle_gamma   90.00
#
_symmetry.space_group_name_H-M   'P 1'
#
loop_
_entity.id
_entity.type
_entity.pdbx_description
1 polymer ?
#
loop_
_entity_poly.entity_id
_entity_poly.type
_entity_poly.pdbx_seq_one_letter_code
_entity_poly.pdbx_strand_id
1 'polypeptide(L)'
;MRLKVDDNKQYLVVDDCTQLELEQLESSFTRKVDNWYIIKKKKPHWDGEIKFIDRYNRIPIGLWGEVRSLAKKYNFPLSIEGTEHLIDKTFSEEDFLNWMNDFFPDPEEFTLRDYQIEACLKALKFRFCTEEISTSGGKTVIAYALFRYLFDRKKIKKMLYVVPNIDLVTQTQEKFYAYESKISDENPIWKSQCVFSGAGKEKADVDIVFGTYQSLTKRPVEYFTQFDSILIDETHHAKADSIKNIVTKCYNARYYKIGLTGTLPKEGTCSSFTIQAYLGPKVFVLESAELIESGNATPVNVIGIELDYLPLEKKRDLYSLRDVKADEKDGAKLLNTEKEIARNDRKRLIYICEMINKTKKNSLVLFADVKHEYGRKIYDWLRENTQKNVYYIDGNTKVVNRDFYKEKMEREDDTVLVASTGTFSEGIDLPNIHNLFITESHKSEIIIRQMLGRPMRLREGKDQVIVVDFSDNYYWNGVNHFQRKNYLMRHAAEREKTYKEKKFPFKKFKVKL
;
A
#
# COMPACT_ATOMS: atom_id res chain seq x y z
N MET A 1 27.76 -23.82 -8.72
CA MET A 1 26.37 -24.06 -8.25
C MET A 1 25.49 -24.53 -9.39
N ARG A 2 24.74 -25.60 -9.21
CA ARG A 2 23.66 -26.02 -10.11
C ARG A 2 22.34 -26.04 -9.35
N LEU A 3 21.34 -25.36 -9.88
CA LEU A 3 20.00 -25.30 -9.33
C LEU A 3 18.98 -25.78 -10.34
N LYS A 4 17.89 -26.38 -9.86
CA LYS A 4 16.76 -26.83 -10.69
C LYS A 4 15.46 -26.29 -10.13
N VAL A 5 14.52 -25.96 -11.00
CA VAL A 5 13.16 -25.62 -10.57
C VAL A 5 12.43 -26.89 -10.15
N ASP A 6 11.73 -26.85 -9.01
CA ASP A 6 10.94 -27.96 -8.53
C ASP A 6 9.70 -28.25 -9.44
N ASP A 7 9.09 -29.41 -9.28
CA ASP A 7 7.95 -29.85 -10.11
C ASP A 7 6.75 -28.90 -10.02
N ASN A 8 6.57 -28.24 -8.88
CA ASN A 8 5.50 -27.28 -8.64
C ASN A 8 5.83 -25.87 -9.15
N LYS A 9 7.04 -25.66 -9.70
CA LYS A 9 7.53 -24.35 -10.18
C LYS A 9 7.48 -23.25 -9.12
N GLN A 10 7.75 -23.61 -7.86
CA GLN A 10 7.72 -22.68 -6.74
C GLN A 10 9.07 -22.43 -6.10
N TYR A 11 10.01 -23.36 -6.26
CA TYR A 11 11.31 -23.30 -5.64
C TYR A 11 12.44 -23.60 -6.61
N LEU A 12 13.57 -22.97 -6.38
CA LEU A 12 14.87 -23.39 -6.89
C LEU A 12 15.47 -24.35 -5.89
N VAL A 13 15.72 -25.58 -6.27
CA VAL A 13 16.40 -26.60 -5.46
C VAL A 13 17.89 -26.58 -5.81
N VAL A 14 18.74 -26.43 -4.80
CA VAL A 14 20.18 -26.51 -4.97
C VAL A 14 20.55 -28.01 -5.17
N ASP A 15 20.92 -28.36 -6.42
CA ASP A 15 21.22 -29.73 -6.82
C ASP A 15 22.70 -30.06 -6.60
N ASP A 16 23.59 -29.08 -6.83
CA ASP A 16 25.02 -29.22 -6.64
C ASP A 16 25.67 -27.88 -6.29
N CYS A 17 26.43 -27.83 -5.19
CA CYS A 17 27.20 -26.66 -4.78
C CYS A 17 28.34 -27.07 -3.84
N THR A 18 29.37 -26.22 -3.77
CA THR A 18 30.41 -26.32 -2.75
C THR A 18 29.90 -25.80 -1.40
N GLN A 19 30.58 -26.18 -0.33
CA GLN A 19 30.24 -25.67 1.03
C GLN A 19 30.29 -24.14 1.10
N LEU A 20 31.30 -23.53 0.47
CA LEU A 20 31.44 -22.07 0.42
C LEU A 20 30.24 -21.40 -0.32
N GLU A 21 29.83 -21.99 -1.45
CA GLU A 21 28.67 -21.48 -2.21
C GLU A 21 27.38 -21.56 -1.38
N LEU A 22 27.17 -22.64 -0.61
CA LEU A 22 26.02 -22.84 0.24
C LEU A 22 26.01 -21.82 1.40
N GLU A 23 27.14 -21.62 2.07
CA GLU A 23 27.27 -20.63 3.14
C GLU A 23 26.98 -19.20 2.65
N GLN A 24 27.43 -18.85 1.44
CA GLN A 24 27.13 -17.55 0.84
C GLN A 24 25.65 -17.41 0.46
N LEU A 25 25.01 -18.48 -0.01
CA LEU A 25 23.58 -18.52 -0.25
C LEU A 25 22.83 -18.32 1.08
N GLU A 26 23.11 -19.08 2.13
CA GLU A 26 22.43 -18.98 3.43
C GLU A 26 22.56 -17.58 4.02
N SER A 27 23.78 -17.02 4.03
CA SER A 27 24.03 -15.67 4.51
C SER A 27 23.27 -14.61 3.71
N SER A 28 23.30 -14.70 2.38
CA SER A 28 22.69 -13.73 1.47
C SER A 28 21.15 -13.84 1.43
N PHE A 29 20.58 -15.00 1.75
CA PHE A 29 19.15 -15.25 1.76
C PHE A 29 18.55 -15.34 3.16
N THR A 30 19.23 -14.76 4.16
CA THR A 30 18.74 -14.54 5.52
C THR A 30 18.46 -13.07 5.73
N ARG A 31 17.31 -12.72 6.32
CA ARG A 31 16.91 -11.33 6.62
C ARG A 31 16.37 -11.21 8.03
N LYS A 32 16.78 -10.15 8.73
CA LYS A 32 16.12 -9.76 9.99
C LYS A 32 14.74 -9.20 9.72
N VAL A 33 13.77 -9.67 10.49
CA VAL A 33 12.39 -9.17 10.41
C VAL A 33 12.34 -7.73 10.88
N ASP A 34 11.55 -6.90 10.19
CA ASP A 34 11.34 -5.52 10.56
C ASP A 34 10.77 -5.45 11.98
N ASN A 35 11.37 -4.61 12.83
CA ASN A 35 11.03 -4.51 14.26
C ASN A 35 11.18 -5.83 15.07
N TRP A 36 12.10 -6.71 14.67
CA TRP A 36 12.38 -8.01 15.31
C TRP A 36 12.52 -7.94 16.84
N TYR A 37 13.06 -6.84 17.36
CA TYR A 37 13.26 -6.62 18.80
C TYR A 37 11.93 -6.55 19.58
N ILE A 38 10.82 -6.11 18.95
CA ILE A 38 9.49 -6.12 19.57
C ILE A 38 8.98 -7.55 19.68
N ILE A 39 9.21 -8.35 18.63
CA ILE A 39 8.77 -9.76 18.58
C ILE A 39 9.62 -10.60 19.52
N LYS A 40 10.92 -10.31 19.63
CA LYS A 40 11.85 -10.99 20.54
C LYS A 40 11.41 -10.88 22.00
N LYS A 41 10.77 -9.78 22.42
CA LYS A 41 10.19 -9.66 23.77
C LYS A 41 9.13 -10.72 24.07
N LYS A 42 8.41 -11.18 23.04
CA LYS A 42 7.37 -12.24 23.14
C LYS A 42 7.94 -13.65 22.87
N LYS A 43 9.05 -13.74 22.14
CA LYS A 43 9.74 -14.97 21.76
C LYS A 43 11.25 -14.82 22.05
N PRO A 44 11.72 -14.93 23.31
CA PRO A 44 13.11 -14.62 23.69
C PRO A 44 14.16 -15.47 22.98
N HIS A 45 13.83 -16.71 22.64
CA HIS A 45 14.74 -17.67 21.97
C HIS A 45 14.83 -17.51 20.46
N TRP A 46 14.01 -16.61 19.86
CA TRP A 46 14.05 -16.37 18.43
C TRP A 46 15.09 -15.30 18.07
N ASP A 47 15.94 -15.58 17.09
CA ASP A 47 17.02 -14.70 16.62
C ASP A 47 16.53 -13.47 15.84
N GLY A 48 15.26 -13.46 15.43
CA GLY A 48 14.67 -12.37 14.67
C GLY A 48 14.91 -12.48 13.17
N GLU A 49 15.35 -13.64 12.68
CA GLU A 49 15.71 -13.87 11.31
C GLU A 49 14.71 -14.79 10.58
N ILE A 50 14.54 -14.54 9.29
CA ILE A 50 13.86 -15.43 8.36
C ILE A 50 14.89 -15.90 7.33
N LYS A 51 15.01 -17.21 7.20
CA LYS A 51 15.82 -17.87 6.16
C LYS A 51 14.95 -18.16 4.95
N PHE A 52 15.36 -17.67 3.79
CA PHE A 52 14.72 -17.93 2.50
C PHE A 52 15.33 -19.13 1.76
N ILE A 53 16.36 -19.75 2.32
CA ILE A 53 16.77 -21.10 1.96
C ILE A 53 16.32 -22.03 3.09
N ASP A 54 15.55 -23.05 2.75
CA ASP A 54 15.01 -23.98 3.75
C ASP A 54 15.95 -25.15 4.01
N ARG A 55 15.60 -26.01 4.97
CA ARG A 55 16.39 -27.20 5.35
C ARG A 55 16.55 -28.24 4.23
N TYR A 56 15.83 -28.08 3.13
CA TYR A 56 15.93 -28.92 1.94
C TYR A 56 16.68 -28.22 0.81
N ASN A 57 17.41 -27.15 1.13
CA ASN A 57 18.16 -26.31 0.19
C ASN A 57 17.27 -25.74 -0.93
N ARG A 58 16.02 -25.36 -0.59
CA ARG A 58 15.09 -24.77 -1.54
C ARG A 58 14.96 -23.26 -1.31
N ILE A 59 15.07 -22.51 -2.40
CA ILE A 59 14.95 -21.05 -2.45
C ILE A 59 13.66 -20.71 -3.20
N PRO A 60 12.77 -19.82 -2.70
CA PRO A 60 11.58 -19.39 -3.44
C PRO A 60 11.93 -18.90 -4.84
N ILE A 61 11.16 -19.32 -5.84
CA ILE A 61 11.48 -19.11 -7.27
C ILE A 61 11.62 -17.62 -7.63
N GLY A 62 10.89 -16.72 -6.99
CA GLY A 62 10.97 -15.29 -7.26
C GLY A 62 12.34 -14.65 -6.95
N LEU A 63 13.21 -15.37 -6.24
CA LEU A 63 14.58 -14.94 -5.95
C LEU A 63 15.62 -15.41 -6.97
N TRP A 64 15.20 -15.99 -8.11
CA TRP A 64 16.11 -16.48 -9.14
C TRP A 64 17.09 -15.40 -9.65
N GLY A 65 16.64 -14.14 -9.75
CA GLY A 65 17.48 -13.01 -10.12
C GLY A 65 18.55 -12.69 -9.06
N GLU A 66 18.20 -12.81 -7.78
CA GLU A 66 19.11 -12.61 -6.65
C GLU A 66 20.19 -13.70 -6.63
N VAL A 67 19.84 -14.96 -6.94
CA VAL A 67 20.81 -16.07 -7.08
C VAL A 67 21.81 -15.76 -8.18
N ARG A 68 21.36 -15.26 -9.34
CA ARG A 68 22.24 -14.85 -10.45
C ARG A 68 23.15 -13.68 -10.05
N SER A 69 22.60 -12.69 -9.37
CA SER A 69 23.36 -11.54 -8.88
C SER A 69 24.44 -11.95 -7.87
N LEU A 70 24.10 -12.88 -6.98
CA LEU A 70 25.04 -13.45 -6.01
C LEU A 70 26.18 -14.21 -6.73
N ALA A 71 25.84 -15.09 -7.66
CA ALA A 71 26.82 -15.86 -8.41
C ALA A 71 27.78 -14.93 -9.19
N LYS A 72 27.24 -13.88 -9.82
CA LYS A 72 28.06 -12.88 -10.50
C LYS A 72 28.99 -12.12 -9.54
N LYS A 73 28.48 -11.75 -8.36
CA LYS A 73 29.25 -11.00 -7.34
C LYS A 73 30.47 -11.78 -6.84
N TYR A 74 30.33 -13.08 -6.67
CA TYR A 74 31.38 -13.95 -6.14
C TYR A 74 32.09 -14.79 -7.20
N ASN A 75 31.80 -14.55 -8.50
CA ASN A 75 32.32 -15.33 -9.64
C ASN A 75 32.06 -16.83 -9.50
N PHE A 76 30.92 -17.24 -8.96
CA PHE A 76 30.55 -18.65 -8.89
C PHE A 76 29.99 -19.11 -10.24
N PRO A 77 30.45 -20.27 -10.74
CA PRO A 77 29.83 -20.88 -11.94
C PRO A 77 28.36 -21.21 -11.60
N LEU A 78 27.42 -20.78 -12.43
CA LEU A 78 25.99 -20.95 -12.19
C LEU A 78 25.28 -21.56 -13.39
N SER A 79 24.53 -22.63 -13.12
CA SER A 79 23.52 -23.18 -14.02
C SER A 79 22.18 -23.24 -13.31
N ILE A 80 21.12 -22.73 -13.94
CA ILE A 80 19.74 -22.83 -13.43
C ILE A 80 18.88 -23.44 -14.53
N GLU A 81 18.29 -24.61 -14.25
CA GLU A 81 17.43 -25.34 -15.17
C GLU A 81 15.95 -25.13 -14.84
N GLY A 82 15.07 -25.08 -15.86
CA GLY A 82 13.62 -25.05 -15.70
C GLY A 82 13.02 -23.64 -15.48
N THR A 83 13.78 -22.56 -15.77
CA THR A 83 13.32 -21.16 -15.59
C THR A 83 12.56 -20.60 -16.79
N GLU A 84 12.31 -21.38 -17.83
CA GLU A 84 11.69 -20.94 -19.09
C GLU A 84 10.26 -20.40 -18.88
N HIS A 85 9.58 -20.88 -17.83
CA HIS A 85 8.23 -20.44 -17.48
C HIS A 85 8.17 -19.07 -16.81
N LEU A 86 9.30 -18.53 -16.33
CA LEU A 86 9.35 -17.24 -15.61
C LEU A 86 9.27 -16.04 -16.56
N ILE A 87 9.76 -16.20 -17.78
CA ILE A 87 9.72 -15.17 -18.82
C ILE A 87 9.13 -15.81 -20.06
N ASP A 88 8.05 -15.24 -20.57
CA ASP A 88 7.41 -15.69 -21.81
C ASP A 88 8.21 -15.19 -23.02
N LYS A 89 9.06 -16.04 -23.55
CA LYS A 89 9.83 -15.74 -24.78
C LYS A 89 8.97 -15.73 -26.05
N THR A 90 7.77 -16.31 -25.97
CA THR A 90 6.81 -16.38 -27.09
C THR A 90 5.73 -15.30 -27.00
N PHE A 91 5.76 -14.46 -25.96
CA PHE A 91 4.83 -13.36 -25.80
C PHE A 91 5.02 -12.35 -26.92
N SER A 92 3.95 -12.04 -27.61
CA SER A 92 3.87 -10.99 -28.63
C SER A 92 3.22 -9.74 -28.06
N GLU A 93 3.96 -8.66 -28.04
CA GLU A 93 3.42 -7.33 -27.69
C GLU A 93 2.36 -6.90 -28.71
N GLU A 94 2.57 -7.23 -29.99
CA GLU A 94 1.62 -6.98 -31.08
C GLU A 94 0.30 -7.71 -30.88
N ASP A 95 0.29 -8.97 -30.42
CA ASP A 95 -0.94 -9.72 -30.12
C ASP A 95 -1.74 -9.05 -29.00
N PHE A 96 -1.08 -8.53 -27.96
CA PHE A 96 -1.76 -7.77 -26.90
C PHE A 96 -2.35 -6.46 -27.42
N LEU A 97 -1.59 -5.70 -28.23
CA LEU A 97 -2.05 -4.43 -28.79
C LEU A 97 -3.21 -4.64 -29.76
N ASN A 98 -3.18 -5.67 -30.59
CA ASN A 98 -4.28 -6.02 -31.49
C ASN A 98 -5.51 -6.44 -30.69
N TRP A 99 -5.35 -7.29 -29.65
CA TRP A 99 -6.46 -7.64 -28.76
C TRP A 99 -7.05 -6.38 -28.09
N MET A 100 -6.21 -5.47 -27.62
CA MET A 100 -6.66 -4.23 -26.98
C MET A 100 -7.48 -3.35 -27.94
N ASN A 101 -7.05 -3.18 -29.18
CA ASN A 101 -7.76 -2.39 -30.19
C ASN A 101 -9.11 -3.01 -30.53
N ASP A 102 -9.19 -4.34 -30.59
CA ASP A 102 -10.44 -5.06 -30.84
C ASP A 102 -11.36 -5.05 -29.63
N PHE A 103 -10.78 -5.04 -28.42
CA PHE A 103 -11.50 -5.18 -27.16
C PHE A 103 -12.09 -3.86 -26.65
N PHE A 104 -11.45 -2.72 -26.92
CA PHE A 104 -11.94 -1.39 -26.58
C PHE A 104 -12.49 -0.69 -27.82
N PRO A 105 -13.80 -0.88 -28.14
CA PRO A 105 -14.35 -0.42 -29.40
C PRO A 105 -14.45 1.10 -29.52
N ASP A 106 -14.56 1.80 -28.38
CA ASP A 106 -14.54 3.27 -28.31
C ASP A 106 -13.42 3.74 -27.39
N PRO A 107 -12.22 4.04 -27.94
CA PRO A 107 -11.11 4.54 -27.17
C PRO A 107 -11.35 5.90 -26.49
N GLU A 108 -12.28 6.70 -26.97
CA GLU A 108 -12.64 7.99 -26.37
C GLU A 108 -13.43 7.79 -25.09
N GLU A 109 -14.30 6.76 -25.05
CA GLU A 109 -15.08 6.44 -23.87
C GLU A 109 -14.25 5.67 -22.83
N PHE A 110 -13.54 4.62 -23.24
CA PHE A 110 -12.76 3.78 -22.36
C PHE A 110 -11.60 3.08 -23.07
N THR A 111 -10.37 3.33 -22.62
CA THR A 111 -9.15 2.66 -23.08
C THR A 111 -8.08 2.65 -22.01
N LEU A 112 -7.03 1.85 -22.24
CA LEU A 112 -5.83 1.87 -21.39
C LEU A 112 -4.92 3.04 -21.79
N ARG A 113 -4.34 3.70 -20.79
CA ARG A 113 -3.31 4.71 -20.97
C ARG A 113 -1.96 4.05 -21.28
N ASP A 114 -1.04 4.78 -21.94
CA ASP A 114 0.25 4.23 -22.36
C ASP A 114 1.01 3.50 -21.25
N TYR A 115 1.08 4.09 -20.06
CA TYR A 115 1.76 3.44 -18.92
C TYR A 115 1.01 2.20 -18.39
N GLN A 116 -0.32 2.12 -18.57
CA GLN A 116 -1.12 0.94 -18.20
C GLN A 116 -0.89 -0.18 -19.21
N ILE A 117 -0.73 0.17 -20.48
CA ILE A 117 -0.33 -0.77 -21.53
C ILE A 117 1.07 -1.32 -21.21
N GLU A 118 2.04 -0.46 -20.90
CA GLU A 118 3.39 -0.88 -20.54
C GLU A 118 3.40 -1.82 -19.32
N ALA A 119 2.63 -1.50 -18.29
CA ALA A 119 2.46 -2.37 -17.12
C ALA A 119 1.92 -3.75 -17.53
N CYS A 120 0.82 -3.80 -18.30
CA CYS A 120 0.27 -5.06 -18.80
C CYS A 120 1.30 -5.87 -19.60
N LEU A 121 2.03 -5.24 -20.53
CA LEU A 121 3.06 -5.88 -21.33
C LEU A 121 4.17 -6.50 -20.48
N LYS A 122 4.63 -5.76 -19.45
CA LYS A 122 5.63 -6.27 -18.51
C LYS A 122 5.12 -7.44 -17.68
N ALA A 123 3.90 -7.32 -17.11
CA ALA A 123 3.31 -8.40 -16.33
C ALA A 123 3.10 -9.68 -17.15
N LEU A 124 2.64 -9.57 -18.40
CA LEU A 124 2.45 -10.70 -19.32
C LEU A 124 3.77 -11.37 -19.71
N LYS A 125 4.80 -10.57 -19.97
CA LYS A 125 6.13 -11.05 -20.33
C LYS A 125 6.84 -11.75 -19.17
N PHE A 126 6.80 -11.14 -17.98
CA PHE A 126 7.53 -11.63 -16.80
C PHE A 126 6.74 -12.65 -15.98
N ARG A 127 5.45 -12.79 -16.17
CA ARG A 127 4.58 -13.78 -15.54
C ARG A 127 4.64 -13.84 -14.01
N PHE A 128 5.82 -13.89 -13.40
CA PHE A 128 6.08 -13.81 -11.97
C PHE A 128 6.75 -12.47 -11.68
N CYS A 129 5.96 -11.50 -11.23
CA CYS A 129 6.43 -10.14 -11.06
C CYS A 129 5.60 -9.32 -10.10
N THR A 130 6.19 -8.23 -9.66
CA THR A 130 5.53 -7.20 -8.86
C THR A 130 5.63 -5.86 -9.56
N GLU A 131 4.54 -5.09 -9.52
CA GLU A 131 4.47 -3.75 -10.08
C GLU A 131 4.14 -2.73 -8.99
N GLU A 132 4.94 -1.68 -8.91
CA GLU A 132 4.72 -0.55 -8.02
C GLU A 132 4.04 0.58 -8.81
N ILE A 133 2.73 0.68 -8.67
CA ILE A 133 1.90 1.65 -9.39
C ILE A 133 1.26 2.57 -8.38
N SER A 134 1.63 3.85 -8.42
CA SER A 134 1.12 4.87 -7.52
C SER A 134 -0.41 4.85 -7.43
N THR A 135 -0.94 5.23 -6.27
CA THR A 135 -2.39 5.42 -6.10
C THR A 135 -2.88 6.38 -7.20
N SER A 136 -4.04 6.11 -7.77
CA SER A 136 -4.59 6.77 -8.98
C SER A 136 -3.97 6.38 -10.32
N GLY A 137 -2.94 5.52 -10.37
CA GLY A 137 -2.40 4.97 -11.63
C GLY A 137 -3.27 3.90 -12.27
N GLY A 138 -4.42 3.54 -11.68
CA GLY A 138 -5.37 2.61 -12.30
C GLY A 138 -5.03 1.13 -12.11
N LYS A 139 -4.45 0.72 -10.96
CA LYS A 139 -4.16 -0.70 -10.67
C LYS A 139 -5.31 -1.65 -11.01
N THR A 140 -6.55 -1.25 -10.69
CA THR A 140 -7.72 -2.10 -10.91
C THR A 140 -8.03 -2.29 -12.40
N VAL A 141 -7.85 -1.26 -13.26
CA VAL A 141 -8.05 -1.43 -14.70
C VAL A 141 -6.94 -2.25 -15.34
N ILE A 142 -5.70 -2.10 -14.87
CA ILE A 142 -4.57 -2.97 -15.29
C ILE A 142 -4.88 -4.42 -14.93
N ALA A 143 -5.32 -4.69 -13.70
CA ALA A 143 -5.70 -6.03 -13.26
C ALA A 143 -6.86 -6.61 -14.09
N TYR A 144 -7.86 -5.80 -14.42
CA TYR A 144 -8.96 -6.19 -15.27
C TYR A 144 -8.49 -6.53 -16.69
N ALA A 145 -7.66 -5.67 -17.31
CA ALA A 145 -7.12 -5.91 -18.66
C ALA A 145 -6.26 -7.19 -18.71
N LEU A 146 -5.43 -7.42 -17.69
CA LEU A 146 -4.65 -8.66 -17.55
C LEU A 146 -5.56 -9.88 -17.46
N PHE A 147 -6.59 -9.85 -16.60
CA PHE A 147 -7.55 -10.94 -16.47
C PHE A 147 -8.25 -11.22 -17.81
N ARG A 148 -8.81 -10.18 -18.46
CA ARG A 148 -9.57 -10.32 -19.70
C ARG A 148 -8.72 -10.83 -20.85
N TYR A 149 -7.53 -10.26 -21.07
CA TYR A 149 -6.62 -10.75 -22.10
C TYR A 149 -6.25 -12.22 -21.88
N LEU A 150 -5.88 -12.59 -20.66
CA LEU A 150 -5.51 -13.96 -20.35
C LEU A 150 -6.68 -14.94 -20.50
N PHE A 151 -7.87 -14.50 -20.11
CA PHE A 151 -9.11 -15.27 -20.23
C PHE A 151 -9.51 -15.44 -21.71
N ASP A 152 -9.56 -14.37 -22.51
CA ASP A 152 -9.91 -14.38 -23.92
C ASP A 152 -8.94 -15.23 -24.75
N ARG A 153 -7.66 -15.13 -24.48
CA ARG A 153 -6.61 -15.95 -25.12
C ARG A 153 -6.53 -17.37 -24.57
N LYS A 154 -7.44 -17.76 -23.67
CA LYS A 154 -7.48 -19.09 -23.01
C LYS A 154 -6.16 -19.48 -22.36
N LYS A 155 -5.38 -18.48 -21.91
CA LYS A 155 -4.11 -18.67 -21.19
C LYS A 155 -4.34 -19.05 -19.73
N ILE A 156 -5.50 -18.69 -19.17
CA ILE A 156 -5.95 -19.08 -17.84
C ILE A 156 -7.39 -19.60 -17.90
N LYS A 157 -7.75 -20.44 -16.90
CA LYS A 157 -9.11 -20.93 -16.72
C LYS A 157 -9.75 -20.29 -15.50
N LYS A 158 -8.99 -20.11 -14.42
CA LYS A 158 -9.51 -19.58 -13.16
C LYS A 158 -8.46 -18.74 -12.41
N MET A 159 -8.78 -17.49 -12.14
CA MET A 159 -7.91 -16.57 -11.42
C MET A 159 -8.34 -16.39 -9.96
N LEU A 160 -7.37 -16.36 -9.05
CA LEU A 160 -7.56 -15.89 -7.67
C LEU A 160 -7.08 -14.43 -7.57
N TYR A 161 -7.99 -13.53 -7.22
CA TYR A 161 -7.69 -12.12 -6.96
C TYR A 161 -7.74 -11.85 -5.45
N VAL A 162 -6.62 -11.45 -4.86
CA VAL A 162 -6.47 -11.29 -3.41
C VAL A 162 -6.37 -9.82 -3.04
N VAL A 163 -7.18 -9.38 -2.07
CA VAL A 163 -7.20 -7.99 -1.56
C VAL A 163 -7.12 -7.97 -0.02
N PRO A 164 -6.73 -6.82 0.60
CA PRO A 164 -6.53 -6.76 2.04
C PRO A 164 -7.81 -6.80 2.89
N ASN A 165 -8.95 -6.28 2.41
CA ASN A 165 -10.16 -6.15 3.21
C ASN A 165 -11.44 -6.39 2.42
N ILE A 166 -12.57 -6.51 3.12
CA ILE A 166 -13.88 -6.84 2.55
C ILE A 166 -14.39 -5.75 1.60
N ASP A 167 -14.23 -4.47 1.97
CA ASP A 167 -14.71 -3.35 1.17
C ASP A 167 -14.04 -3.34 -0.21
N LEU A 168 -12.75 -3.67 -0.27
CA LEU A 168 -12.01 -3.80 -1.53
C LEU A 168 -12.42 -5.02 -2.35
N VAL A 169 -12.87 -6.12 -1.73
CA VAL A 169 -13.39 -7.28 -2.47
C VAL A 169 -14.59 -6.89 -3.32
N THR A 170 -15.59 -6.30 -2.69
CA THR A 170 -16.84 -5.89 -3.37
C THR A 170 -16.60 -4.79 -4.38
N GLN A 171 -15.85 -3.74 -4.00
CA GLN A 171 -15.50 -2.64 -4.91
C GLN A 171 -14.71 -3.10 -6.14
N THR A 172 -13.79 -4.05 -5.99
CA THR A 172 -13.01 -4.55 -7.12
C THR A 172 -13.90 -5.35 -8.07
N GLN A 173 -14.76 -6.21 -7.53
CA GLN A 173 -15.74 -6.95 -8.33
C GLN A 173 -16.66 -5.99 -9.08
N GLU A 174 -17.25 -5.00 -8.42
CA GLU A 174 -18.12 -3.99 -9.03
C GLU A 174 -17.41 -3.21 -10.14
N LYS A 175 -16.15 -2.84 -9.94
CA LYS A 175 -15.34 -2.16 -10.97
C LYS A 175 -15.08 -3.05 -12.17
N PHE A 176 -14.82 -4.34 -11.99
CA PHE A 176 -14.66 -5.27 -13.10
C PHE A 176 -15.95 -5.34 -13.95
N TYR A 177 -17.12 -5.41 -13.30
CA TYR A 177 -18.40 -5.34 -14.03
C TYR A 177 -18.62 -3.98 -14.69
N ALA A 178 -18.27 -2.87 -14.03
CA ALA A 178 -18.39 -1.53 -14.59
C ALA A 178 -17.45 -1.31 -15.78
N TYR A 179 -16.27 -1.94 -15.81
CA TYR A 179 -15.39 -1.90 -16.99
C TYR A 179 -15.96 -2.75 -18.13
N GLU A 180 -16.49 -3.93 -17.82
CA GLU A 180 -17.12 -4.79 -18.81
C GLU A 180 -18.32 -4.11 -19.50
N SER A 181 -19.19 -3.42 -18.73
CA SER A 181 -20.35 -2.72 -19.27
C SER A 181 -20.03 -1.53 -20.19
N LYS A 182 -18.79 -1.04 -20.17
CA LYS A 182 -18.31 -0.03 -21.12
C LYS A 182 -17.83 -0.61 -22.44
N ILE A 183 -17.64 -1.92 -22.49
CA ILE A 183 -17.09 -2.62 -23.63
C ILE A 183 -18.21 -3.35 -24.37
N SER A 184 -19.20 -3.86 -23.65
CA SER A 184 -20.32 -4.62 -24.20
C SER A 184 -21.58 -4.36 -23.39
N ASP A 185 -22.70 -4.17 -24.11
CA ASP A 185 -24.05 -4.10 -23.54
C ASP A 185 -24.56 -5.49 -23.08
N GLU A 186 -23.84 -6.56 -23.43
CA GLU A 186 -24.19 -7.92 -23.06
C GLU A 186 -23.68 -8.27 -21.64
N ASN A 187 -24.28 -9.33 -21.05
CA ASN A 187 -23.79 -9.87 -19.80
C ASN A 187 -22.34 -10.34 -19.95
N PRO A 188 -21.49 -10.17 -18.90
CA PRO A 188 -20.13 -10.66 -18.92
C PRO A 188 -20.05 -12.14 -19.31
N ILE A 189 -19.13 -12.48 -20.20
CA ILE A 189 -18.86 -13.88 -20.60
C ILE A 189 -18.15 -14.68 -19.49
N TRP A 190 -17.71 -14.01 -18.43
CA TRP A 190 -17.04 -14.59 -17.27
C TRP A 190 -17.92 -14.48 -16.02
N LYS A 191 -17.70 -15.40 -15.07
CA LYS A 191 -18.42 -15.45 -13.80
C LYS A 191 -17.48 -15.21 -12.64
N SER A 192 -17.97 -14.53 -11.62
CA SER A 192 -17.17 -14.23 -10.43
C SER A 192 -17.88 -14.55 -9.13
N GLN A 193 -17.08 -14.65 -8.07
CA GLN A 193 -17.58 -14.68 -6.69
C GLN A 193 -16.65 -13.97 -5.73
N CYS A 194 -17.21 -13.51 -4.60
CA CYS A 194 -16.48 -12.96 -3.47
C CYS A 194 -16.34 -13.99 -2.35
N VAL A 195 -15.16 -14.03 -1.70
CA VAL A 195 -14.84 -14.94 -0.59
C VAL A 195 -14.30 -14.13 0.59
N PHE A 196 -15.20 -13.89 1.58
CA PHE A 196 -14.87 -13.21 2.83
C PHE A 196 -15.79 -13.68 3.96
N SER A 197 -15.51 -13.26 5.19
CA SER A 197 -16.37 -13.59 6.35
C SER A 197 -17.75 -12.96 6.18
N GLY A 198 -18.80 -13.79 6.11
CA GLY A 198 -20.18 -13.34 5.85
C GLY A 198 -20.61 -13.41 4.38
N ALA A 199 -19.73 -13.77 3.45
CA ALA A 199 -20.12 -14.07 2.07
C ALA A 199 -21.04 -15.31 2.01
N GLY A 200 -21.92 -15.36 1.01
CA GLY A 200 -22.80 -16.48 0.75
C GLY A 200 -22.07 -17.79 0.42
N LYS A 201 -22.83 -18.85 0.08
CA LYS A 201 -22.24 -20.14 -0.33
C LYS A 201 -21.38 -19.98 -1.58
N GLU A 202 -20.24 -20.67 -1.60
CA GLU A 202 -19.33 -20.68 -2.74
C GLU A 202 -19.96 -21.39 -3.94
N LYS A 203 -19.74 -20.82 -5.13
CA LYS A 203 -20.15 -21.37 -6.41
C LYS A 203 -18.99 -22.16 -7.02
N ALA A 204 -19.26 -23.32 -7.56
CA ALA A 204 -18.23 -24.16 -8.18
C ALA A 204 -17.74 -23.62 -9.54
N ASP A 205 -18.67 -23.11 -10.34
CA ASP A 205 -18.42 -22.69 -11.72
C ASP A 205 -18.27 -21.15 -11.81
N VAL A 206 -17.04 -20.67 -11.52
CA VAL A 206 -16.63 -19.27 -11.65
C VAL A 206 -15.22 -19.17 -12.21
N ASP A 207 -14.96 -18.11 -12.97
CA ASP A 207 -13.70 -17.87 -13.68
C ASP A 207 -12.74 -17.00 -12.88
N ILE A 208 -13.27 -16.17 -11.97
CA ILE A 208 -12.47 -15.34 -11.07
C ILE A 208 -13.07 -15.33 -9.65
N VAL A 209 -12.20 -15.46 -8.66
CA VAL A 209 -12.55 -15.38 -7.24
C VAL A 209 -11.84 -14.20 -6.60
N PHE A 210 -12.62 -13.26 -6.04
CA PHE A 210 -12.10 -12.15 -5.24
C PHE A 210 -12.14 -12.53 -3.77
N GLY A 211 -11.00 -12.49 -3.08
CA GLY A 211 -10.95 -12.90 -1.68
C GLY A 211 -10.02 -12.08 -0.81
N THR A 212 -10.33 -12.04 0.51
CA THR A 212 -9.44 -11.39 1.48
C THR A 212 -8.34 -12.34 1.95
N TYR A 213 -7.17 -11.77 2.30
CA TYR A 213 -6.09 -12.55 2.90
C TYR A 213 -6.55 -13.37 4.12
N GLN A 214 -7.38 -12.76 4.99
CA GLN A 214 -7.84 -13.39 6.23
C GLN A 214 -8.70 -14.60 5.98
N SER A 215 -9.54 -14.56 4.96
CA SER A 215 -10.43 -15.67 4.60
C SER A 215 -9.68 -16.77 3.86
N LEU A 216 -8.78 -16.37 2.96
CA LEU A 216 -8.02 -17.30 2.14
C LEU A 216 -6.96 -18.07 2.94
N THR A 217 -6.22 -17.44 3.85
CA THR A 217 -5.21 -18.13 4.66
C THR A 217 -5.76 -19.32 5.45
N LYS A 218 -7.06 -19.28 5.81
CA LYS A 218 -7.75 -20.33 6.57
C LYS A 218 -8.18 -21.52 5.69
N ARG A 219 -8.14 -21.38 4.35
CA ARG A 219 -8.56 -22.44 3.42
C ARG A 219 -7.52 -23.55 3.35
N PRO A 220 -7.96 -24.81 3.19
CA PRO A 220 -7.07 -25.94 2.97
C PRO A 220 -6.39 -25.84 1.60
N VAL A 221 -5.33 -26.62 1.37
CA VAL A 221 -4.55 -26.57 0.14
C VAL A 221 -5.37 -26.98 -1.09
N GLU A 222 -6.29 -27.92 -0.93
CA GLU A 222 -7.20 -28.43 -1.98
C GLU A 222 -8.06 -27.32 -2.58
N TYR A 223 -8.43 -26.31 -1.80
CA TYR A 223 -9.18 -25.16 -2.28
C TYR A 223 -8.38 -24.40 -3.36
N PHE A 224 -7.07 -24.35 -3.25
CA PHE A 224 -6.22 -23.57 -4.14
C PHE A 224 -5.84 -24.32 -5.42
N THR A 225 -6.08 -25.63 -5.51
CA THR A 225 -5.71 -26.43 -6.70
C THR A 225 -6.50 -26.06 -7.95
N GLN A 226 -7.63 -25.40 -7.78
CA GLN A 226 -8.48 -24.94 -8.88
C GLN A 226 -7.96 -23.70 -9.62
N PHE A 227 -7.02 -22.94 -9.01
CA PHE A 227 -6.52 -21.70 -9.59
C PHE A 227 -5.23 -21.95 -10.36
N ASP A 228 -5.17 -21.47 -11.60
CA ASP A 228 -3.99 -21.53 -12.46
C ASP A 228 -3.24 -20.18 -12.56
N SER A 229 -3.85 -19.13 -11.99
CA SER A 229 -3.27 -17.80 -11.89
C SER A 229 -3.66 -17.11 -10.60
N ILE A 230 -2.79 -16.23 -10.10
CA ILE A 230 -3.03 -15.42 -8.90
C ILE A 230 -2.58 -13.99 -9.13
N LEU A 231 -3.44 -13.04 -8.74
CA LEU A 231 -3.15 -11.63 -8.67
C LEU A 231 -3.37 -11.14 -7.23
N ILE A 232 -2.39 -10.45 -6.68
CA ILE A 232 -2.43 -9.92 -5.33
C ILE A 232 -2.35 -8.41 -5.38
N ASP A 233 -3.42 -7.74 -4.98
CA ASP A 233 -3.47 -6.28 -4.88
C ASP A 233 -3.06 -5.82 -3.48
N GLU A 234 -2.48 -4.62 -3.42
CA GLU A 234 -1.96 -3.99 -2.21
C GLU A 234 -1.04 -4.94 -1.40
N THR A 235 -0.07 -5.53 -2.09
CA THR A 235 0.85 -6.54 -1.52
C THR A 235 1.54 -6.12 -0.24
N HIS A 236 1.72 -4.81 -0.01
CA HIS A 236 2.34 -4.25 1.19
C HIS A 236 1.48 -4.38 2.47
N HIS A 237 0.16 -4.56 2.34
CA HIS A 237 -0.75 -4.79 3.49
C HIS A 237 -0.70 -6.22 4.01
N ALA A 238 -0.27 -7.16 3.19
CA ALA A 238 -0.18 -8.54 3.60
C ALA A 238 1.00 -8.75 4.57
N LYS A 239 0.73 -9.44 5.67
CA LYS A 239 1.83 -10.00 6.45
C LYS A 239 2.62 -10.97 5.58
N ALA A 240 3.93 -10.97 5.71
CA ALA A 240 4.83 -11.87 4.98
C ALA A 240 4.36 -13.33 4.98
N ASP A 241 3.89 -13.81 6.13
CA ASP A 241 3.36 -15.17 6.29
C ASP A 241 2.06 -15.41 5.50
N SER A 242 1.23 -14.37 5.30
CA SER A 242 -0.02 -14.51 4.54
C SER A 242 0.24 -14.65 3.05
N ILE A 243 1.15 -13.83 2.49
CA ILE A 243 1.57 -13.96 1.07
C ILE A 243 2.17 -15.34 0.86
N LYS A 244 3.16 -15.72 1.67
CA LYS A 244 3.78 -17.04 1.63
C LYS A 244 2.74 -18.14 1.65
N ASN A 245 1.82 -18.14 2.63
CA ASN A 245 0.80 -19.18 2.81
C ASN A 245 -0.11 -19.32 1.59
N ILE A 246 -0.65 -18.21 1.06
CA ILE A 246 -1.57 -18.24 -0.08
C ILE A 246 -0.83 -18.65 -1.35
N VAL A 247 0.31 -18.02 -1.67
CA VAL A 247 1.04 -18.28 -2.91
C VAL A 247 1.59 -19.72 -2.96
N THR A 248 2.09 -20.25 -1.83
CA THR A 248 2.58 -21.62 -1.80
C THR A 248 1.47 -22.67 -1.93
N LYS A 249 0.26 -22.38 -1.41
CA LYS A 249 -0.91 -23.24 -1.62
C LYS A 249 -1.42 -23.21 -3.06
N CYS A 250 -1.26 -22.08 -3.78
CA CYS A 250 -1.60 -21.94 -5.20
C CYS A 250 -0.54 -22.57 -6.12
N TYR A 251 -0.13 -23.80 -5.87
CA TYR A 251 0.94 -24.43 -6.65
C TYR A 251 0.56 -24.70 -8.11
N ASN A 252 -0.73 -24.75 -8.45
CA ASN A 252 -1.20 -24.83 -9.83
C ASN A 252 -1.15 -23.49 -10.57
N ALA A 253 -1.00 -22.36 -9.87
CA ALA A 253 -0.73 -21.07 -10.49
C ALA A 253 0.71 -21.02 -11.04
N ARG A 254 0.95 -21.78 -12.12
CA ARG A 254 2.29 -22.01 -12.68
C ARG A 254 2.70 -20.96 -13.69
N TYR A 255 1.75 -20.14 -14.16
CA TYR A 255 2.01 -19.22 -15.27
C TYR A 255 1.98 -17.76 -14.87
N TYR A 256 1.05 -17.35 -14.01
CA TYR A 256 0.91 -15.96 -13.64
C TYR A 256 0.76 -15.78 -12.13
N LYS A 257 1.74 -15.11 -11.52
CA LYS A 257 1.74 -14.66 -10.12
C LYS A 257 2.13 -13.20 -10.11
N ILE A 258 1.13 -12.32 -10.06
CA ILE A 258 1.31 -10.89 -10.23
C ILE A 258 0.97 -10.18 -8.93
N GLY A 259 1.88 -9.34 -8.45
CA GLY A 259 1.66 -8.44 -7.32
C GLY A 259 1.49 -7.00 -7.78
N LEU A 260 0.40 -6.35 -7.39
CA LEU A 260 0.19 -4.93 -7.60
C LEU A 260 0.23 -4.19 -6.26
N THR A 261 0.82 -3.01 -6.23
CA THR A 261 0.85 -2.19 -5.02
C THR A 261 1.12 -0.72 -5.33
N GLY A 262 0.57 0.18 -4.51
CA GLY A 262 0.89 1.61 -4.58
C GLY A 262 2.23 1.96 -3.94
N THR A 263 2.77 1.08 -3.10
CA THR A 263 4.00 1.32 -2.35
C THR A 263 4.62 -0.01 -1.96
N LEU A 264 5.82 -0.31 -2.41
CA LEU A 264 6.59 -1.43 -1.90
C LEU A 264 7.29 -1.06 -0.59
N PRO A 265 7.48 -2.02 0.33
CA PRO A 265 8.38 -1.84 1.46
C PRO A 265 9.78 -1.48 0.97
N LYS A 266 10.52 -0.74 1.80
CA LYS A 266 11.89 -0.30 1.47
C LYS A 266 12.74 -1.49 1.03
N GLU A 267 13.47 -1.31 -0.04
CA GLU A 267 14.36 -2.33 -0.59
C GLU A 267 15.38 -2.81 0.45
N GLY A 268 15.66 -4.11 0.47
CA GLY A 268 16.53 -4.76 1.46
C GLY A 268 15.87 -5.12 2.79
N THR A 269 14.62 -4.70 3.05
CA THR A 269 13.86 -5.14 4.23
C THR A 269 13.37 -6.58 4.06
N CYS A 270 13.07 -7.26 5.18
CA CYS A 270 12.52 -8.62 5.15
C CYS A 270 11.17 -8.67 4.41
N SER A 271 10.33 -7.65 4.58
CA SER A 271 9.03 -7.55 3.91
C SER A 271 9.18 -7.41 2.39
N SER A 272 10.08 -6.53 1.91
CA SER A 272 10.37 -6.39 0.48
C SER A 272 10.90 -7.69 -0.13
N PHE A 273 11.82 -8.33 0.56
CA PHE A 273 12.41 -9.60 0.11
C PHE A 273 11.39 -10.74 0.09
N THR A 274 10.42 -10.76 1.02
CA THR A 274 9.32 -11.73 1.02
C THR A 274 8.40 -11.55 -0.18
N ILE A 275 8.02 -10.31 -0.52
CA ILE A 275 7.19 -10.03 -1.70
C ILE A 275 7.90 -10.56 -2.94
N GLN A 276 9.16 -10.20 -3.13
CA GLN A 276 9.97 -10.69 -4.26
C GLN A 276 10.09 -12.21 -4.28
N ALA A 277 10.30 -12.85 -3.13
CA ALA A 277 10.46 -14.30 -3.02
C ALA A 277 9.26 -15.09 -3.55
N TYR A 278 8.05 -14.60 -3.30
CA TYR A 278 6.82 -15.34 -3.64
C TYR A 278 6.08 -14.80 -4.86
N LEU A 279 6.27 -13.53 -5.23
CA LEU A 279 5.59 -12.91 -6.38
C LEU A 279 6.55 -12.56 -7.53
N GLY A 280 7.87 -12.58 -7.28
CA GLY A 280 8.86 -12.25 -8.30
C GLY A 280 9.39 -10.82 -8.22
N PRO A 281 10.35 -10.47 -9.08
CA PRO A 281 11.01 -9.17 -9.06
C PRO A 281 10.07 -8.03 -9.41
N LYS A 282 10.43 -6.81 -8.99
CA LYS A 282 9.79 -5.59 -9.41
C LYS A 282 10.16 -5.28 -10.87
N VAL A 283 9.17 -5.27 -11.76
CA VAL A 283 9.36 -5.09 -13.21
C VAL A 283 8.86 -3.75 -13.73
N PHE A 284 7.96 -3.11 -13.01
CA PHE A 284 7.40 -1.82 -13.39
C PHE A 284 7.26 -0.90 -12.18
N VAL A 285 7.52 0.39 -12.38
CA VAL A 285 7.34 1.45 -11.38
C VAL A 285 6.67 2.64 -12.06
N LEU A 286 5.59 3.13 -11.45
CA LEU A 286 4.93 4.37 -11.84
C LEU A 286 4.83 5.30 -10.64
N GLU A 287 5.58 6.38 -10.68
CA GLU A 287 5.61 7.36 -9.59
C GLU A 287 4.49 8.40 -9.71
N SER A 288 4.08 8.96 -8.55
CA SER A 288 3.06 10.02 -8.53
C SER A 288 3.46 11.26 -9.34
N ALA A 289 4.76 11.58 -9.39
CA ALA A 289 5.28 12.71 -10.16
C ALA A 289 5.03 12.53 -11.66
N GLU A 290 5.24 11.34 -12.20
CA GLU A 290 5.00 11.01 -13.61
C GLU A 290 3.52 11.13 -13.97
N LEU A 291 2.62 10.70 -13.06
CA LEU A 291 1.18 10.86 -13.24
C LEU A 291 0.76 12.33 -13.26
N ILE A 292 1.37 13.18 -12.43
CA ILE A 292 1.10 14.61 -12.41
C ILE A 292 1.65 15.28 -13.68
N GLU A 293 2.89 14.98 -14.05
CA GLU A 293 3.54 15.53 -15.24
C GLU A 293 2.78 15.18 -16.53
N SER A 294 2.23 13.98 -16.61
CA SER A 294 1.41 13.52 -17.75
C SER A 294 -0.06 13.96 -17.68
N GLY A 295 -0.46 14.78 -16.69
CA GLY A 295 -1.85 15.22 -16.52
C GLY A 295 -2.81 14.10 -16.08
N ASN A 296 -2.31 12.96 -15.64
CA ASN A 296 -3.09 11.80 -15.21
C ASN A 296 -3.41 11.78 -13.71
N ALA A 297 -2.92 12.75 -12.95
CA ALA A 297 -3.26 12.98 -11.56
C ALA A 297 -3.27 14.48 -11.24
N THR A 298 -4.10 14.87 -10.27
CA THR A 298 -4.19 16.26 -9.78
C THR A 298 -2.89 16.62 -9.04
N PRO A 299 -2.26 17.77 -9.34
CA PRO A 299 -1.08 18.27 -8.63
C PRO A 299 -1.34 18.45 -7.12
N VAL A 300 -0.31 18.16 -6.32
CA VAL A 300 -0.35 18.29 -4.85
C VAL A 300 0.63 19.37 -4.41
N ASN A 301 0.16 20.29 -3.57
CA ASN A 301 0.97 21.29 -2.88
C ASN A 301 0.92 21.06 -1.38
N VAL A 302 2.07 20.89 -0.72
CA VAL A 302 2.14 20.59 0.71
C VAL A 302 2.56 21.81 1.51
N ILE A 303 1.78 22.14 2.54
CA ILE A 303 2.03 23.20 3.51
C ILE A 303 2.28 22.55 4.86
N GLY A 304 3.52 22.53 5.31
CA GLY A 304 3.91 22.10 6.65
C GLY A 304 3.70 23.23 7.67
N ILE A 305 2.95 22.98 8.72
CA ILE A 305 2.73 23.95 9.81
C ILE A 305 3.34 23.40 11.08
N GLU A 306 4.40 24.05 11.54
CA GLU A 306 5.06 23.75 12.80
C GLU A 306 4.48 24.63 13.91
N LEU A 307 3.74 23.99 14.83
CA LEU A 307 3.06 24.66 15.93
C LEU A 307 3.94 24.68 17.19
N ASP A 308 4.11 25.85 17.77
CA ASP A 308 4.78 26.08 19.05
C ASP A 308 3.81 26.76 20.05
N TYR A 309 3.30 25.98 21.00
CA TYR A 309 2.28 26.43 21.95
C TYR A 309 2.56 26.00 23.38
N LEU A 310 3.56 25.13 23.64
CA LEU A 310 3.88 24.73 24.99
C LEU A 310 4.73 25.78 25.72
N PRO A 311 4.40 26.10 26.98
CA PRO A 311 5.28 26.88 27.85
C PRO A 311 6.66 26.23 28.01
N LEU A 312 7.67 27.08 28.21
CA LEU A 312 9.07 26.64 28.30
C LEU A 312 9.31 25.60 29.42
N GLU A 313 8.60 25.77 30.55
CA GLU A 313 8.64 24.85 31.69
C GLU A 313 8.18 23.44 31.29
N LYS A 314 7.04 23.31 30.63
CA LYS A 314 6.53 22.03 30.16
C LYS A 314 7.43 21.38 29.12
N LYS A 315 8.06 22.18 28.25
CA LYS A 315 9.08 21.67 27.31
C LYS A 315 10.28 21.11 28.07
N ARG A 316 10.77 21.79 29.09
CA ARG A 316 11.86 21.33 29.96
C ARG A 316 11.50 20.00 30.63
N ASP A 317 10.29 19.90 31.19
CA ASP A 317 9.83 18.70 31.88
C ASP A 317 9.77 17.48 30.94
N LEU A 318 9.31 17.66 29.70
CA LEU A 318 9.37 16.62 28.66
C LEU A 318 10.80 16.20 28.32
N TYR A 319 11.76 17.14 28.39
CA TYR A 319 13.17 16.83 28.15
C TYR A 319 13.82 16.06 29.30
N SER A 320 13.48 16.38 30.55
CA SER A 320 13.99 15.65 31.72
C SER A 320 13.59 14.17 31.72
N LEU A 321 12.44 13.83 31.13
CA LEU A 321 12.00 12.45 30.93
C LEU A 321 12.85 11.69 29.88
N ARG A 322 13.67 12.39 29.08
CA ARG A 322 14.53 11.82 28.04
C ARG A 322 15.94 11.51 28.53
N ASP A 323 16.39 12.23 29.55
CA ASP A 323 17.77 12.11 30.07
C ASP A 323 17.96 10.88 30.99
N VAL A 324 16.89 10.27 31.46
CA VAL A 324 16.91 8.95 32.07
C VAL A 324 17.26 7.95 30.94
N LYS A 325 18.35 7.19 31.08
CA LYS A 325 18.82 6.16 30.13
C LYS A 325 17.62 5.38 29.58
N ALA A 326 17.17 5.81 28.41
CA ALA A 326 15.90 5.35 27.85
C ALA A 326 16.09 3.94 27.32
N ASP A 327 15.57 2.99 28.06
CA ASP A 327 15.16 1.71 27.49
C ASP A 327 14.10 1.99 26.40
N GLU A 328 14.00 1.18 25.33
CA GLU A 328 13.04 1.38 24.22
C GLU A 328 11.58 1.53 24.68
N LYS A 329 11.24 1.00 25.86
CA LYS A 329 9.93 1.19 26.52
C LYS A 329 9.64 2.66 26.86
N ASP A 330 10.65 3.41 27.24
CA ASP A 330 10.51 4.82 27.60
C ASP A 330 10.31 5.72 26.38
N GLY A 331 10.88 5.35 25.23
CA GLY A 331 10.65 6.03 23.96
C GLY A 331 9.18 5.97 23.49
N ALA A 332 8.53 4.82 23.60
CA ALA A 332 7.12 4.66 23.28
C ALA A 332 6.20 5.42 24.24
N LYS A 333 6.54 5.41 25.54
CA LYS A 333 5.81 6.16 26.57
C LYS A 333 5.89 7.67 26.30
N LEU A 334 7.08 8.17 26.01
CA LEU A 334 7.28 9.60 25.74
C LEU A 334 6.57 10.04 24.44
N LEU A 335 6.60 9.25 23.38
CA LEU A 335 5.83 9.52 22.16
C LEU A 335 4.32 9.61 22.46
N ASN A 336 3.79 8.70 23.27
CA ASN A 336 2.37 8.73 23.67
C ASN A 336 2.07 9.99 24.49
N THR A 337 2.94 10.36 25.42
CA THR A 337 2.81 11.61 26.19
C THR A 337 2.79 12.84 25.27
N GLU A 338 3.70 12.92 24.30
CA GLU A 338 3.72 14.00 23.30
C GLU A 338 2.41 14.06 22.51
N LYS A 339 1.86 12.91 22.09
CA LYS A 339 0.58 12.82 21.37
C LYS A 339 -0.60 13.24 22.25
N GLU A 340 -0.64 12.83 23.51
CA GLU A 340 -1.70 13.21 24.45
C GLU A 340 -1.72 14.72 24.70
N ILE A 341 -0.55 15.34 24.85
CA ILE A 341 -0.45 16.81 24.95
C ILE A 341 -1.04 17.46 23.71
N ALA A 342 -0.65 17.02 22.52
CA ALA A 342 -1.14 17.59 21.26
C ALA A 342 -2.67 17.46 21.11
N ARG A 343 -3.25 16.34 21.51
CA ARG A 343 -4.69 16.06 21.43
C ARG A 343 -5.54 16.83 22.44
N ASN A 344 -4.95 17.19 23.57
CA ASN A 344 -5.66 17.85 24.67
C ASN A 344 -5.43 19.37 24.72
N ASP A 345 -4.54 19.90 23.90
CA ASP A 345 -4.30 21.34 23.87
C ASP A 345 -5.42 22.08 23.12
N ARG A 346 -6.10 22.98 23.84
CA ARG A 346 -7.25 23.73 23.32
C ARG A 346 -6.83 24.77 22.26
N LYS A 347 -5.70 25.44 22.44
CA LYS A 347 -5.21 26.44 21.46
C LYS A 347 -4.91 25.78 20.12
N ARG A 348 -4.21 24.63 20.18
CA ARG A 348 -3.93 23.82 19.01
C ARG A 348 -5.21 23.38 18.28
N LEU A 349 -6.19 22.87 19.02
CA LEU A 349 -7.47 22.42 18.46
C LEU A 349 -8.18 23.57 17.74
N ILE A 350 -8.33 24.72 18.41
CA ILE A 350 -9.00 25.90 17.85
C ILE A 350 -8.28 26.36 16.58
N TYR A 351 -6.95 26.51 16.62
CA TYR A 351 -6.18 26.94 15.47
C TYR A 351 -6.37 26.04 14.25
N ILE A 352 -6.32 24.71 14.43
CA ILE A 352 -6.54 23.74 13.36
C ILE A 352 -7.97 23.87 12.80
N CYS A 353 -8.98 23.94 13.66
CA CYS A 353 -10.37 24.05 13.25
C CYS A 353 -10.67 25.38 12.54
N GLU A 354 -10.09 26.49 12.98
CA GLU A 354 -10.21 27.79 12.30
C GLU A 354 -9.57 27.77 10.91
N MET A 355 -8.41 27.09 10.75
CA MET A 355 -7.82 26.90 9.43
C MET A 355 -8.73 26.11 8.50
N ILE A 356 -9.29 25.01 8.99
CA ILE A 356 -10.24 24.20 8.22
C ILE A 356 -11.47 25.03 7.82
N ASN A 357 -12.01 25.82 8.74
CA ASN A 357 -13.17 26.67 8.49
C ASN A 357 -12.91 27.74 7.42
N LYS A 358 -11.71 28.30 7.38
CA LYS A 358 -11.30 29.33 6.40
C LYS A 358 -11.06 28.81 4.99
N THR A 359 -10.86 27.50 4.81
CA THR A 359 -10.66 26.93 3.46
C THR A 359 -11.97 26.88 2.69
N LYS A 360 -11.88 27.05 1.39
CA LYS A 360 -12.98 26.83 0.45
C LYS A 360 -12.87 25.45 -0.17
N LYS A 361 -13.95 24.93 -0.74
CA LYS A 361 -14.05 23.60 -1.33
C LYS A 361 -13.96 22.46 -0.30
N ASN A 362 -14.19 21.26 -0.76
CA ASN A 362 -14.25 20.07 0.08
C ASN A 362 -12.93 19.77 0.77
N SER A 363 -13.02 19.53 2.07
CA SER A 363 -11.90 19.27 2.95
C SER A 363 -11.99 17.90 3.60
N LEU A 364 -10.90 17.14 3.56
CA LEU A 364 -10.72 15.92 4.32
C LEU A 364 -9.80 16.19 5.50
N VAL A 365 -10.24 15.85 6.70
CA VAL A 365 -9.50 16.02 7.95
C VAL A 365 -9.17 14.65 8.51
N LEU A 366 -7.89 14.28 8.54
CA LEU A 366 -7.44 12.98 9.00
C LEU A 366 -6.93 13.03 10.44
N PHE A 367 -7.41 12.09 11.26
CA PHE A 367 -6.93 11.84 12.62
C PHE A 367 -6.52 10.36 12.78
N ALA A 368 -5.58 10.08 13.70
CA ALA A 368 -4.98 8.75 13.79
C ALA A 368 -5.71 7.81 14.76
N ASP A 369 -6.17 8.32 15.88
CA ASP A 369 -6.60 7.50 17.02
C ASP A 369 -8.05 7.75 17.41
N VAL A 370 -8.87 6.71 17.25
CA VAL A 370 -10.31 6.74 17.59
C VAL A 370 -10.51 6.72 19.12
N LYS A 371 -9.63 6.05 19.87
CA LYS A 371 -9.80 5.85 21.33
C LYS A 371 -9.75 7.13 22.14
N HIS A 372 -8.98 8.13 21.68
CA HIS A 372 -8.78 9.39 22.39
C HIS A 372 -9.74 10.48 21.93
N GLU A 373 -10.75 10.15 21.15
CA GLU A 373 -11.83 11.04 20.72
C GLU A 373 -11.37 12.36 20.06
N TYR A 374 -10.10 12.45 19.64
CA TYR A 374 -9.58 13.69 19.07
C TYR A 374 -10.30 14.09 17.78
N GLY A 375 -10.59 13.14 16.91
CA GLY A 375 -11.41 13.39 15.72
C GLY A 375 -12.81 13.87 16.06
N ARG A 376 -13.41 13.38 17.17
CA ARG A 376 -14.72 13.83 17.65
C ARG A 376 -14.66 15.28 18.14
N LYS A 377 -13.62 15.66 18.87
CA LYS A 377 -13.40 17.06 19.30
C LYS A 377 -13.33 18.03 18.11
N ILE A 378 -12.63 17.65 17.03
CA ILE A 378 -12.56 18.43 15.78
C ILE A 378 -13.96 18.53 15.14
N TYR A 379 -14.65 17.40 15.01
CA TYR A 379 -15.99 17.34 14.42
C TYR A 379 -17.00 18.21 15.19
N ASP A 380 -17.06 18.09 16.51
CA ASP A 380 -17.99 18.83 17.35
C ASP A 380 -17.73 20.35 17.27
N TRP A 381 -16.45 20.77 17.35
CA TRP A 381 -16.08 22.17 17.20
C TRP A 381 -16.50 22.73 15.83
N LEU A 382 -16.23 21.98 14.75
CA LEU A 382 -16.60 22.42 13.40
C LEU A 382 -18.12 22.51 13.25
N ARG A 383 -18.88 21.57 13.75
CA ARG A 383 -20.36 21.62 13.71
C ARG A 383 -20.93 22.84 14.41
N GLU A 384 -20.33 23.27 15.52
CA GLU A 384 -20.79 24.40 16.30
C GLU A 384 -20.37 25.76 15.72
N ASN A 385 -19.25 25.81 14.99
CA ASN A 385 -18.59 27.05 14.61
C ASN A 385 -18.47 27.29 13.10
N THR A 386 -19.11 26.47 12.25
CA THR A 386 -19.08 26.64 10.79
C THR A 386 -20.47 26.52 10.17
N GLN A 387 -20.65 27.14 9.02
CA GLN A 387 -21.83 26.96 8.16
C GLN A 387 -21.69 25.76 7.18
N LYS A 388 -20.53 25.10 7.17
CA LYS A 388 -20.25 23.97 6.27
C LYS A 388 -20.97 22.70 6.75
N ASN A 389 -21.29 21.81 5.82
CA ASN A 389 -21.70 20.46 6.16
C ASN A 389 -20.51 19.68 6.68
N VAL A 390 -20.59 19.16 7.90
CA VAL A 390 -19.52 18.41 8.55
C VAL A 390 -19.96 16.98 8.78
N TYR A 391 -19.18 16.03 8.25
CA TYR A 391 -19.41 14.58 8.38
C TYR A 391 -18.29 13.92 9.18
N TYR A 392 -18.59 12.77 9.81
CA TYR A 392 -17.63 12.04 10.62
C TYR A 392 -17.64 10.56 10.27
N ILE A 393 -16.45 9.98 10.04
CA ILE A 393 -16.26 8.54 9.75
C ILE A 393 -15.10 7.98 10.57
N ASP A 394 -15.35 6.85 11.23
CA ASP A 394 -14.32 6.05 11.89
C ASP A 394 -14.54 4.55 11.65
N GLY A 395 -13.74 3.70 12.30
CA GLY A 395 -13.84 2.23 12.20
C GLY A 395 -15.18 1.66 12.68
N ASN A 396 -15.90 2.38 13.54
CA ASN A 396 -17.20 1.97 14.09
C ASN A 396 -18.39 2.40 13.20
N THR A 397 -18.14 3.28 12.22
CA THR A 397 -19.18 3.77 11.31
C THR A 397 -19.63 2.64 10.37
N LYS A 398 -20.94 2.34 10.35
CA LYS A 398 -21.53 1.32 9.48
C LYS A 398 -21.25 1.62 8.00
N VAL A 399 -21.05 0.58 7.19
CA VAL A 399 -20.74 0.70 5.75
C VAL A 399 -21.76 1.58 5.02
N VAL A 400 -23.05 1.35 5.23
CA VAL A 400 -24.14 2.15 4.62
C VAL A 400 -23.99 3.65 4.91
N ASN A 401 -23.61 4.02 6.12
CA ASN A 401 -23.39 5.43 6.48
C ASN A 401 -22.11 5.97 5.83
N ARG A 402 -21.08 5.16 5.68
CA ARG A 402 -19.85 5.56 4.97
C ARG A 402 -20.16 5.88 3.51
N ASP A 403 -20.95 5.05 2.85
CA ASP A 403 -21.33 5.26 1.44
C ASP A 403 -22.22 6.49 1.28
N PHE A 404 -23.15 6.72 2.20
CA PHE A 404 -23.94 7.94 2.24
C PHE A 404 -23.08 9.22 2.36
N TYR A 405 -22.08 9.22 3.25
CA TYR A 405 -21.21 10.39 3.40
C TYR A 405 -20.27 10.58 2.20
N LYS A 406 -19.84 9.49 1.55
CA LYS A 406 -19.11 9.57 0.27
C LYS A 406 -19.94 10.24 -0.80
N GLU A 407 -21.18 9.80 -0.97
CA GLU A 407 -22.10 10.38 -1.96
C GLU A 407 -22.34 11.87 -1.69
N LYS A 408 -22.52 12.25 -0.42
CA LYS A 408 -22.65 13.66 -0.02
C LYS A 408 -21.40 14.47 -0.39
N MET A 409 -20.20 13.99 -0.05
CA MET A 409 -18.93 14.64 -0.39
C MET A 409 -18.73 14.82 -1.90
N GLU A 410 -19.24 13.89 -2.71
CA GLU A 410 -19.13 13.98 -4.17
C GLU A 410 -20.12 14.99 -4.79
N ARG A 411 -21.30 15.16 -4.19
CA ARG A 411 -22.35 16.01 -4.72
C ARG A 411 -22.33 17.43 -4.16
N GLU A 412 -21.82 17.61 -2.95
CA GLU A 412 -21.82 18.88 -2.23
C GLU A 412 -20.47 19.57 -2.37
N ASP A 413 -20.48 20.89 -2.41
CA ASP A 413 -19.29 21.73 -2.36
C ASP A 413 -19.14 22.33 -0.95
N ASP A 414 -17.89 22.66 -0.59
CA ASP A 414 -17.52 23.30 0.68
C ASP A 414 -17.91 22.48 1.93
N THR A 415 -17.77 21.16 1.84
CA THR A 415 -18.03 20.23 2.93
C THR A 415 -16.74 19.81 3.64
N VAL A 416 -16.86 19.32 4.88
CA VAL A 416 -15.75 18.79 5.67
C VAL A 416 -16.05 17.36 6.10
N LEU A 417 -15.15 16.44 5.75
CA LEU A 417 -15.17 15.07 6.25
C LEU A 417 -14.05 14.87 7.26
N VAL A 418 -14.40 14.59 8.50
CA VAL A 418 -13.46 14.18 9.56
C VAL A 418 -13.39 12.65 9.57
N ALA A 419 -12.25 12.07 9.22
CA ALA A 419 -12.12 10.64 9.07
C ALA A 419 -10.90 10.07 9.80
N SER A 420 -11.03 8.86 10.36
CA SER A 420 -9.87 8.16 10.91
C SER A 420 -8.95 7.70 9.77
N THR A 421 -7.64 7.84 9.96
CA THR A 421 -6.63 7.43 8.96
C THR A 421 -6.77 5.97 8.57
N GLY A 422 -7.04 5.08 9.52
CA GLY A 422 -7.25 3.65 9.25
C GLY A 422 -8.41 3.43 8.29
N THR A 423 -9.59 3.96 8.62
CA THR A 423 -10.78 3.82 7.78
C THR A 423 -10.61 4.45 6.39
N PHE A 424 -9.94 5.61 6.33
CA PHE A 424 -9.68 6.27 5.05
C PHE A 424 -8.68 5.49 4.20
N SER A 425 -7.61 4.94 4.80
CA SER A 425 -6.59 4.16 4.07
C SER A 425 -7.14 2.85 3.48
N GLU A 426 -8.22 2.31 4.01
CA GLU A 426 -8.73 0.98 3.67
C GLU A 426 -9.82 0.94 2.58
N GLY A 427 -10.14 2.04 1.86
CA GLY A 427 -11.06 1.89 0.74
C GLY A 427 -12.01 3.07 0.44
N ILE A 428 -11.88 4.21 1.11
CA ILE A 428 -12.69 5.39 0.78
C ILE A 428 -12.14 6.08 -0.45
N ASP A 429 -12.94 6.12 -1.50
CA ASP A 429 -12.64 6.78 -2.78
C ASP A 429 -13.41 8.10 -2.85
N LEU A 430 -12.72 9.22 -2.87
CA LEU A 430 -13.31 10.56 -2.88
C LEU A 430 -12.52 11.48 -3.82
N PRO A 431 -12.84 11.52 -5.12
CA PRO A 431 -12.20 12.45 -6.07
C PRO A 431 -12.42 13.93 -5.73
N ASN A 432 -13.57 14.28 -5.13
CA ASN A 432 -13.93 15.67 -4.79
C ASN A 432 -13.26 16.22 -3.51
N ILE A 433 -12.00 15.85 -3.26
CA ILE A 433 -11.22 16.43 -2.16
C ILE A 433 -10.25 17.45 -2.74
N HIS A 434 -10.35 18.70 -2.29
CA HIS A 434 -9.47 19.80 -2.66
C HIS A 434 -8.46 20.14 -1.56
N ASN A 435 -8.82 19.90 -0.28
CA ASN A 435 -7.95 20.15 0.86
C ASN A 435 -7.82 18.90 1.72
N LEU A 436 -6.59 18.56 2.10
CA LEU A 436 -6.28 17.46 3.00
C LEU A 436 -5.57 17.99 4.24
N PHE A 437 -6.14 17.77 5.43
CA PHE A 437 -5.54 18.14 6.70
C PHE A 437 -5.04 16.91 7.44
N ILE A 438 -3.73 16.84 7.69
CA ILE A 438 -3.09 15.79 8.50
C ILE A 438 -2.89 16.36 9.89
N THR A 439 -3.82 16.05 10.80
CA THR A 439 -3.89 16.69 12.12
C THR A 439 -3.12 15.99 13.21
N GLU A 440 -2.67 14.76 12.96
CA GLU A 440 -1.89 13.95 13.89
C GLU A 440 -0.63 13.37 13.24
N SER A 441 0.32 13.00 14.09
CA SER A 441 1.62 12.51 13.68
C SER A 441 1.57 11.09 13.14
N HIS A 442 2.01 10.90 11.90
CA HIS A 442 2.27 9.61 11.26
C HIS A 442 3.75 9.48 10.91
N LYS A 443 4.32 8.29 11.10
CA LYS A 443 5.70 7.98 10.73
C LYS A 443 5.79 7.15 9.45
N SER A 444 4.77 6.33 9.16
CA SER A 444 4.79 5.37 8.05
C SER A 444 4.72 6.09 6.70
N GLU A 445 5.74 5.94 5.88
CA GLU A 445 5.78 6.40 4.49
C GLU A 445 4.60 5.84 3.67
N ILE A 446 4.28 4.56 3.87
CA ILE A 446 3.18 3.89 3.17
C ILE A 446 1.85 4.60 3.45
N ILE A 447 1.55 4.89 4.72
CA ILE A 447 0.33 5.59 5.11
C ILE A 447 0.28 6.99 4.48
N ILE A 448 1.40 7.71 4.49
CA ILE A 448 1.49 9.05 3.90
C ILE A 448 1.22 9.00 2.40
N ARG A 449 1.84 8.09 1.67
CA ARG A 449 1.62 7.89 0.23
C ARG A 449 0.15 7.56 -0.09
N GLN A 450 -0.49 6.73 0.73
CA GLN A 450 -1.91 6.40 0.58
C GLN A 450 -2.83 7.60 0.85
N MET A 451 -2.54 8.37 1.91
CA MET A 451 -3.29 9.58 2.23
C MET A 451 -3.22 10.61 1.10
N LEU A 452 -2.04 10.80 0.50
CA LEU A 452 -1.83 11.75 -0.60
C LEU A 452 -2.42 11.26 -1.92
N GLY A 453 -2.29 9.97 -2.21
CA GLY A 453 -2.66 9.42 -3.50
C GLY A 453 -4.15 9.47 -3.82
N ARG A 454 -5.03 9.42 -2.81
CA ARG A 454 -6.49 9.42 -3.03
C ARG A 454 -7.03 10.78 -3.48
N PRO A 455 -6.65 11.91 -2.82
CA PRO A 455 -7.03 13.23 -3.29
C PRO A 455 -6.45 13.59 -4.67
N MET A 456 -5.40 12.90 -5.13
CA MET A 456 -4.79 13.15 -6.45
C MET A 456 -5.66 12.71 -7.64
N ARG A 457 -6.78 12.04 -7.42
CA ARG A 457 -7.66 11.63 -8.52
C ARG A 457 -8.19 12.82 -9.28
N LEU A 458 -8.20 12.69 -10.61
CA LEU A 458 -8.73 13.71 -11.50
C LEU A 458 -10.22 13.91 -11.27
N ARG A 459 -10.62 15.17 -11.32
CA ARG A 459 -12.02 15.60 -11.35
C ARG A 459 -12.10 16.92 -12.12
N GLU A 460 -13.17 17.10 -12.86
CA GLU A 460 -13.45 18.36 -13.53
C GLU A 460 -13.54 19.52 -12.51
N GLY A 461 -12.92 20.64 -12.82
CA GLY A 461 -12.84 21.81 -11.94
C GLY A 461 -11.90 21.68 -10.74
N LYS A 462 -10.99 20.69 -10.77
CA LYS A 462 -10.00 20.47 -9.72
C LYS A 462 -8.57 20.63 -10.25
N ASP A 463 -8.00 21.80 -10.05
CA ASP A 463 -6.67 22.15 -10.54
C ASP A 463 -5.54 21.63 -9.66
N GLN A 464 -5.76 21.56 -8.35
CA GLN A 464 -4.77 21.14 -7.35
C GLN A 464 -5.40 20.62 -6.06
N VAL A 465 -4.59 19.91 -5.29
CA VAL A 465 -4.87 19.52 -3.90
C VAL A 465 -3.91 20.26 -2.98
N ILE A 466 -4.45 20.92 -1.95
CA ILE A 466 -3.67 21.53 -0.88
C ILE A 466 -3.62 20.56 0.29
N VAL A 467 -2.42 20.17 0.69
CA VAL A 467 -2.19 19.33 1.87
C VAL A 467 -1.62 20.20 2.99
N VAL A 468 -2.31 20.24 4.12
CA VAL A 468 -1.86 20.94 5.33
C VAL A 468 -1.42 19.88 6.34
N ASP A 469 -0.12 19.86 6.62
CA ASP A 469 0.50 18.88 7.52
C ASP A 469 0.96 19.56 8.82
N PHE A 470 0.29 19.25 9.93
CA PHE A 470 0.60 19.81 11.23
C PHE A 470 1.69 19.01 11.94
N SER A 471 2.60 19.73 12.58
CA SER A 471 3.64 19.20 13.46
C SER A 471 3.75 20.02 14.74
N ASP A 472 4.10 19.37 15.85
CA ASP A 472 4.10 19.96 17.16
C ASP A 472 5.53 20.11 17.67
N ASN A 473 5.97 21.36 17.88
CA ASN A 473 7.31 21.70 18.31
C ASN A 473 7.39 21.85 19.84
N TYR A 474 7.93 20.82 20.49
CA TYR A 474 8.21 20.83 21.92
C TYR A 474 9.71 20.94 22.20
N TYR A 475 10.44 21.52 21.25
CA TYR A 475 11.87 21.70 21.38
C TYR A 475 12.22 22.65 22.53
N TRP A 476 13.17 22.23 23.37
CA TRP A 476 13.76 23.03 24.42
C TRP A 476 15.28 23.05 24.28
N ASN A 477 15.88 24.23 24.35
CA ASN A 477 17.33 24.45 24.26
C ASN A 477 17.92 24.52 25.67
N GLY A 478 18.15 23.37 26.30
CA GLY A 478 18.79 23.28 27.62
C GLY A 478 20.30 23.30 27.54
N VAL A 479 20.94 23.45 28.70
CA VAL A 479 22.40 23.69 28.89
C VAL A 479 23.31 22.56 28.39
N ASN A 480 22.78 21.36 28.16
CA ASN A 480 23.55 20.23 27.66
C ASN A 480 23.23 19.98 26.17
N HIS A 481 23.99 20.55 25.31
CA HIS A 481 24.16 20.50 23.84
C HIS A 481 23.58 19.35 22.99
N PHE A 482 22.68 18.52 23.48
CA PHE A 482 21.98 17.53 22.67
C PHE A 482 20.66 18.10 22.14
N GLN A 483 20.74 18.83 21.03
CA GLN A 483 19.60 19.34 20.26
C GLN A 483 18.79 18.20 19.65
N ARG A 484 18.05 17.45 20.44
CA ARG A 484 17.17 16.38 19.93
C ARG A 484 15.77 16.91 19.72
N LYS A 485 15.31 16.93 18.45
CA LYS A 485 13.89 17.16 18.13
C LYS A 485 13.01 16.19 18.91
N ASN A 486 11.86 16.63 19.38
CA ASN A 486 10.83 15.75 19.97
C ASN A 486 10.32 14.72 18.95
N TYR A 487 9.64 13.67 19.39
CA TYR A 487 9.21 12.57 18.50
C TYR A 487 8.28 13.05 17.40
N LEU A 488 7.31 13.95 17.71
CA LEU A 488 6.39 14.48 16.70
C LEU A 488 7.13 15.28 15.62
N MET A 489 8.18 16.04 15.99
CA MET A 489 9.05 16.73 15.04
C MET A 489 9.91 15.79 14.21
N ARG A 490 10.34 14.65 14.76
CA ARG A 490 11.06 13.63 13.97
C ARG A 490 10.15 12.98 12.95
N HIS A 491 8.92 12.64 13.33
CA HIS A 491 7.94 12.12 12.40
C HIS A 491 7.59 13.13 11.29
N ALA A 492 7.52 14.43 11.63
CA ALA A 492 7.34 15.48 10.63
C ALA A 492 8.52 15.57 9.66
N ALA A 493 9.76 15.41 10.14
CA ALA A 493 10.93 15.38 9.28
C ALA A 493 10.94 14.17 8.32
N GLU A 494 10.48 12.99 8.77
CA GLU A 494 10.31 11.83 7.88
C GLU A 494 9.23 12.09 6.81
N ARG A 495 8.11 12.73 7.17
CA ARG A 495 7.10 13.12 6.19
C ARG A 495 7.62 14.14 5.18
N GLU A 496 8.32 15.17 5.66
CA GLU A 496 8.97 16.18 4.79
C GLU A 496 9.94 15.52 3.80
N LYS A 497 10.70 14.52 4.26
CA LYS A 497 11.58 13.73 3.38
C LYS A 497 10.78 13.01 2.30
N THR A 498 9.68 12.34 2.66
CA THR A 498 8.79 11.67 1.70
C THR A 498 8.22 12.65 0.68
N TYR A 499 7.79 13.86 1.08
CA TYR A 499 7.29 14.87 0.15
C TYR A 499 8.34 15.29 -0.87
N LYS A 500 9.58 15.50 -0.41
CA LYS A 500 10.72 15.87 -1.27
C LYS A 500 11.12 14.74 -2.22
N GLU A 501 11.19 13.51 -1.74
CA GLU A 501 11.49 12.32 -2.56
C GLU A 501 10.44 12.10 -3.66
N LYS A 502 9.18 12.42 -3.37
CA LYS A 502 8.08 12.36 -4.35
C LYS A 502 7.91 13.64 -5.17
N LYS A 503 8.85 14.59 -5.05
CA LYS A 503 8.88 15.86 -5.79
C LYS A 503 7.62 16.72 -5.59
N PHE A 504 6.90 16.58 -4.46
CA PHE A 504 5.80 17.47 -4.15
C PHE A 504 6.32 18.85 -3.71
N PRO A 505 5.80 19.96 -4.24
CA PRO A 505 6.07 21.29 -3.74
C PRO A 505 5.77 21.38 -2.24
N PHE A 506 6.75 21.78 -1.44
CA PHE A 506 6.66 21.85 0.01
C PHE A 506 7.08 23.22 0.54
N LYS A 507 6.19 23.86 1.32
CA LYS A 507 6.48 25.09 2.07
C LYS A 507 6.24 24.87 3.53
N LYS A 508 7.11 25.40 4.40
CA LYS A 508 7.02 25.24 5.84
C LYS A 508 6.84 26.58 6.54
N PHE A 509 5.88 26.64 7.44
CA PHE A 509 5.58 27.80 8.29
C PHE A 509 5.69 27.41 9.76
N LYS A 510 6.21 28.36 10.57
CA LYS A 510 6.24 28.24 12.03
C LYS A 510 5.19 29.17 12.62
N VAL A 511 4.37 28.64 13.50
CA VAL A 511 3.28 29.34 14.15
C VAL A 511 3.43 29.22 15.66
N LYS A 512 3.45 30.35 16.35
CA LYS A 512 3.46 30.43 17.81
C LYS A 512 2.05 30.80 18.29
N LEU A 513 1.46 29.93 19.13
CA LEU A 513 0.10 30.07 19.67
C LEU A 513 0.12 30.49 21.13
#